data_29604eadf74a7ad85b96565fd4d8d452
#
_entry.id   29604eadf74a7ad85b96565fd4d8d452
#
_cell.length_a   1.000
_cell.length_b   1.000
_cell.length_c   1.000
_cell.angle_alpha   90.00
_cell.angle_beta   90.00
_cell.angle_gamma   90.00
#
_symmetry.space_group_name_H-M   'P 1'
#
loop_
_entity.id
_entity.type
_entity.pdbx_description
1 polymer ?
#
loop_
_entity_poly.entity_id
_entity_poly.type
_entity_poly.pdbx_seq_one_letter_code
_entity_poly.pdbx_strand_id
1 'polypeptide(L)'
;VPRSVDHAQRRTEIADAVVRVAARDGLHAVTIRAVAAEAGSSLRFVQYYFPTKADLLTGTLNHLEQLSHDRWRQRLADLADPPPPRALIEAFCTEALPTDEPSRAFHLIGTSYAVLAMTDPELARHPFIANIDRLESRITQALSRAQASGELAADLDATAEATRLVMLTHGLGTSVLIGQHSPDTALAVLGYHLNQIFRATAEPNSTSPG
;
A
#
# COMPACT_ATOMS: atom_id res chain seq x y z
N VAL A 1 -26.35 3.78 20.50
CA VAL A 1 -24.96 3.86 20.06
C VAL A 1 -24.13 2.56 20.27
N PRO A 2 -24.49 1.55 21.14
CA PRO A 2 -23.66 0.36 21.32
C PRO A 2 -23.60 -0.60 20.13
N ARG A 3 -24.67 -0.71 19.32
CA ARG A 3 -24.78 -1.72 18.24
C ARG A 3 -23.85 -1.48 17.04
N SER A 4 -23.57 -0.24 16.66
CA SER A 4 -22.72 0.06 15.49
C SER A 4 -21.24 -0.22 15.75
N VAL A 5 -20.76 0.03 16.97
CA VAL A 5 -19.38 -0.25 17.38
C VAL A 5 -19.12 -1.76 17.42
N ASP A 6 -20.07 -2.54 17.94
CA ASP A 6 -19.97 -4.00 17.96
C ASP A 6 -19.94 -4.59 16.53
N HIS A 7 -20.71 -4.03 15.59
CA HIS A 7 -20.73 -4.48 14.20
C HIS A 7 -19.40 -4.24 13.48
N ALA A 8 -18.79 -3.07 13.66
CA ALA A 8 -17.49 -2.75 13.08
C ALA A 8 -16.38 -3.64 13.67
N GLN A 9 -16.38 -3.81 14.99
CA GLN A 9 -15.41 -4.67 15.68
C GLN A 9 -15.50 -6.13 15.20
N ARG A 10 -16.71 -6.68 15.01
CA ARG A 10 -16.89 -8.04 14.49
C ARG A 10 -16.36 -8.20 13.06
N ARG A 11 -16.55 -7.20 12.20
CA ARG A 11 -15.96 -7.21 10.86
C ARG A 11 -14.43 -7.22 10.91
N THR A 12 -13.83 -6.44 11.80
CA THR A 12 -12.39 -6.43 12.05
C THR A 12 -11.89 -7.80 12.50
N GLU A 13 -12.49 -8.41 13.51
CA GLU A 13 -12.12 -9.75 14.02
C GLU A 13 -12.15 -10.82 12.92
N ILE A 14 -13.15 -10.77 12.03
CA ILE A 14 -13.24 -11.69 10.89
C ILE A 14 -12.15 -11.37 9.85
N ALA A 15 -11.88 -10.09 9.55
CA ALA A 15 -10.82 -9.69 8.63
C ALA A 15 -9.43 -10.13 9.14
N ASP A 16 -9.16 -9.99 10.43
CA ASP A 16 -7.92 -10.48 11.05
C ASP A 16 -7.79 -12.00 10.94
N ALA A 17 -8.90 -12.75 11.06
CA ALA A 17 -8.90 -14.19 10.84
C ALA A 17 -8.58 -14.55 9.38
N VAL A 18 -9.07 -13.78 8.40
CA VAL A 18 -8.68 -13.93 6.98
C VAL A 18 -7.18 -13.76 6.81
N VAL A 19 -6.61 -12.72 7.42
CA VAL A 19 -5.17 -12.44 7.36
C VAL A 19 -4.37 -13.62 7.92
N ARG A 20 -4.75 -14.15 9.09
CA ARG A 20 -4.06 -15.30 9.69
C ARG A 20 -4.13 -16.56 8.82
N VAL A 21 -5.31 -16.87 8.26
CA VAL A 21 -5.45 -18.02 7.34
C VAL A 21 -4.59 -17.81 6.08
N ALA A 22 -4.64 -16.60 5.48
CA ALA A 22 -3.88 -16.29 4.28
C ALA A 22 -2.36 -16.35 4.52
N ALA A 23 -1.89 -15.85 5.65
CA ALA A 23 -0.47 -15.86 6.02
C ALA A 23 0.07 -17.28 6.27
N ARG A 24 -0.72 -18.13 6.91
CA ARG A 24 -0.33 -19.51 7.24
C ARG A 24 -0.48 -20.47 6.07
N ASP A 25 -1.62 -20.45 5.40
CA ASP A 25 -2.03 -21.50 4.45
C ASP A 25 -2.15 -20.98 2.99
N GLY A 26 -1.91 -19.69 2.78
CA GLY A 26 -2.07 -19.03 1.47
C GLY A 26 -3.52 -18.62 1.17
N LEU A 27 -3.69 -17.70 0.20
CA LEU A 27 -5.02 -17.15 -0.11
C LEU A 27 -6.00 -18.18 -0.70
N HIS A 28 -5.50 -19.26 -1.32
CA HIS A 28 -6.34 -20.34 -1.82
C HIS A 28 -7.10 -21.06 -0.71
N ALA A 29 -6.52 -21.13 0.50
CA ALA A 29 -7.13 -21.73 1.69
C ALA A 29 -8.20 -20.84 2.33
N VAL A 30 -8.27 -19.56 1.98
CA VAL A 30 -9.29 -18.63 2.51
C VAL A 30 -10.66 -19.02 1.98
N THR A 31 -11.44 -19.65 2.85
CA THR A 31 -12.85 -19.98 2.65
C THR A 31 -13.65 -19.46 3.84
N ILE A 32 -14.94 -19.22 3.66
CA ILE A 32 -15.82 -18.77 4.78
C ILE A 32 -15.76 -19.78 5.95
N ARG A 33 -15.64 -21.07 5.65
CA ARG A 33 -15.52 -22.13 6.67
C ARG A 33 -14.20 -22.07 7.42
N ALA A 34 -13.07 -21.92 6.71
CA ALA A 34 -11.75 -21.82 7.33
C ALA A 34 -11.66 -20.56 8.21
N VAL A 35 -12.18 -19.44 7.72
CA VAL A 35 -12.20 -18.18 8.48
C VAL A 35 -13.11 -18.27 9.70
N ALA A 36 -14.26 -18.92 9.59
CA ALA A 36 -15.15 -19.15 10.75
C ALA A 36 -14.44 -19.97 11.84
N ALA A 37 -13.74 -21.04 11.46
CA ALA A 37 -12.96 -21.86 12.38
C ALA A 37 -11.83 -21.06 13.03
N GLU A 38 -11.08 -20.27 12.24
CA GLU A 38 -9.99 -19.43 12.72
C GLU A 38 -10.48 -18.33 13.69
N ALA A 39 -11.65 -17.73 13.40
CA ALA A 39 -12.28 -16.71 14.23
C ALA A 39 -13.01 -17.26 15.47
N GLY A 40 -13.02 -18.59 15.67
CA GLY A 40 -13.80 -19.23 16.74
C GLY A 40 -15.31 -18.97 16.65
N SER A 41 -15.81 -18.77 15.43
CA SER A 41 -17.19 -18.38 15.13
C SER A 41 -17.94 -19.43 14.30
N SER A 42 -19.28 -19.30 14.23
CA SER A 42 -20.05 -20.16 13.33
C SER A 42 -19.97 -19.69 11.88
N LEU A 43 -20.10 -20.63 10.92
CA LEU A 43 -20.21 -20.35 9.50
C LEU A 43 -21.30 -19.31 9.22
N ARG A 44 -22.47 -19.46 9.84
CA ARG A 44 -23.62 -18.57 9.69
C ARG A 44 -23.31 -17.15 10.20
N PHE A 45 -22.50 -17.03 11.25
CA PHE A 45 -22.08 -15.73 11.77
C PHE A 45 -21.19 -15.01 10.76
N VAL A 46 -20.17 -15.68 10.19
CA VAL A 46 -19.29 -15.07 9.18
C VAL A 46 -20.10 -14.70 7.92
N GLN A 47 -21.01 -15.58 7.46
CA GLN A 47 -21.86 -15.31 6.30
C GLN A 47 -22.82 -14.13 6.52
N TYR A 48 -23.23 -13.85 7.75
CA TYR A 48 -24.04 -12.67 8.05
C TYR A 48 -23.27 -11.36 7.78
N TYR A 49 -21.97 -11.32 8.05
CA TYR A 49 -21.13 -10.14 7.79
C TYR A 49 -20.54 -10.10 6.38
N PHE A 50 -20.27 -11.26 5.82
CA PHE A 50 -19.63 -11.45 4.51
C PHE A 50 -20.32 -12.63 3.80
N PRO A 51 -21.37 -12.36 3.03
CA PRO A 51 -22.17 -13.41 2.38
C PRO A 51 -21.38 -14.29 1.43
N THR A 52 -20.41 -13.70 0.72
CA THR A 52 -19.59 -14.38 -0.28
C THR A 52 -18.09 -14.32 0.05
N LYS A 53 -17.29 -15.14 -0.62
CA LYS A 53 -15.82 -15.04 -0.55
C LYS A 53 -15.33 -13.69 -1.09
N ALA A 54 -15.95 -13.15 -2.12
CA ALA A 54 -15.62 -11.84 -2.67
C ALA A 54 -15.86 -10.73 -1.64
N ASP A 55 -17.01 -10.72 -0.95
CA ASP A 55 -17.29 -9.78 0.15
C ASP A 55 -16.28 -9.89 1.28
N LEU A 56 -15.87 -11.11 1.61
CA LEU A 56 -14.89 -11.38 2.66
C LEU A 56 -13.52 -10.79 2.30
N LEU A 57 -13.03 -11.03 1.08
CA LEU A 57 -11.77 -10.48 0.59
C LEU A 57 -11.81 -8.95 0.48
N THR A 58 -12.89 -8.42 -0.09
CA THR A 58 -13.13 -6.98 -0.19
C THR A 58 -13.13 -6.30 1.17
N GLY A 59 -13.88 -6.86 2.13
CA GLY A 59 -13.92 -6.31 3.49
C GLY A 59 -12.59 -6.38 4.22
N THR A 60 -11.82 -7.43 3.96
CA THR A 60 -10.45 -7.57 4.51
C THR A 60 -9.50 -6.55 3.90
N LEU A 61 -9.54 -6.34 2.58
CA LEU A 61 -8.75 -5.31 1.92
C LEU A 61 -9.04 -3.90 2.45
N ASN A 62 -10.32 -3.55 2.60
CA ASN A 62 -10.72 -2.26 3.16
C ASN A 62 -10.19 -2.07 4.59
N HIS A 63 -10.22 -3.12 5.41
CA HIS A 63 -9.66 -3.10 6.77
C HIS A 63 -8.14 -2.88 6.74
N LEU A 64 -7.41 -3.65 5.94
CA LEU A 64 -5.95 -3.54 5.81
C LEU A 64 -5.52 -2.19 5.22
N GLU A 65 -6.27 -1.66 4.25
CA GLU A 65 -6.04 -0.34 3.68
C GLU A 65 -6.20 0.76 4.74
N GLN A 66 -7.21 0.66 5.61
CA GLN A 66 -7.40 1.59 6.72
C GLN A 66 -6.22 1.55 7.69
N LEU A 67 -5.76 0.35 8.08
CA LEU A 67 -4.59 0.18 8.94
C LEU A 67 -3.32 0.74 8.31
N SER A 68 -3.09 0.48 7.02
CA SER A 68 -1.95 1.04 6.28
C SER A 68 -2.01 2.57 6.23
N HIS A 69 -3.19 3.13 5.99
CA HIS A 69 -3.39 4.59 5.99
C HIS A 69 -3.11 5.22 7.36
N ASP A 70 -3.50 4.55 8.44
CA ASP A 70 -3.26 5.03 9.81
C ASP A 70 -1.76 5.00 10.14
N ARG A 71 -1.02 3.94 9.78
CA ARG A 71 0.43 3.86 9.93
C ARG A 71 1.16 4.93 9.11
N TRP A 72 0.74 5.15 7.87
CA TRP A 72 1.31 6.22 7.05
C TRP A 72 1.09 7.61 7.67
N ARG A 73 -0.13 7.90 8.17
CA ARG A 73 -0.40 9.15 8.90
C ARG A 73 0.47 9.29 10.15
N GLN A 74 0.69 8.21 10.89
CA GLN A 74 1.58 8.22 12.07
C GLN A 74 3.02 8.56 11.69
N ARG A 75 3.56 8.02 10.57
CA ARG A 75 4.91 8.35 10.09
C ARG A 75 5.07 9.84 9.72
N LEU A 76 3.98 10.51 9.38
CA LEU A 76 3.97 11.92 8.99
C LEU A 76 3.61 12.85 10.17
N ALA A 77 3.17 12.32 11.31
CA ALA A 77 2.59 13.13 12.39
C ALA A 77 3.56 14.14 13.02
N ASP A 78 4.85 13.81 13.04
CA ASP A 78 5.90 14.66 13.62
C ASP A 78 6.55 15.60 12.58
N LEU A 79 6.09 15.58 11.33
CA LEU A 79 6.58 16.43 10.26
C LEU A 79 5.77 17.72 10.14
N ALA A 80 6.33 18.73 9.45
CA ALA A 80 5.62 19.96 9.12
C ALA A 80 4.33 19.68 8.33
N ASP A 81 3.34 20.56 8.43
CA ASP A 81 2.11 20.49 7.64
C ASP A 81 2.05 21.67 6.64
N PRO A 82 2.12 21.41 5.34
CA PRO A 82 2.29 20.11 4.67
C PRO A 82 3.70 19.51 4.85
N PRO A 83 3.82 18.17 4.88
CA PRO A 83 5.11 17.54 5.03
C PRO A 83 6.03 17.80 3.82
N PRO A 84 7.37 17.81 4.02
CA PRO A 84 8.33 17.93 2.93
C PRO A 84 8.06 16.86 1.86
N PRO A 85 8.11 17.21 0.56
CA PRO A 85 7.74 16.30 -0.53
C PRO A 85 8.47 14.96 -0.48
N ARG A 86 9.79 15.01 -0.27
CA ARG A 86 10.62 13.80 -0.16
C ARG A 86 10.19 12.91 1.00
N ALA A 87 9.98 13.47 2.18
CA ALA A 87 9.58 12.72 3.37
C ALA A 87 8.20 12.05 3.20
N LEU A 88 7.26 12.74 2.54
CA LEU A 88 5.95 12.16 2.20
C LEU A 88 6.10 10.92 1.29
N ILE A 89 6.95 10.99 0.28
CA ILE A 89 7.19 9.89 -0.67
C ILE A 89 7.94 8.74 0.03
N GLU A 90 8.96 9.03 0.83
CA GLU A 90 9.69 8.02 1.61
C GLU A 90 8.77 7.28 2.59
N ALA A 91 7.91 8.02 3.31
CA ALA A 91 6.94 7.42 4.22
C ALA A 91 5.96 6.49 3.48
N PHE A 92 5.48 6.90 2.29
CA PHE A 92 4.66 6.06 1.43
C PHE A 92 5.41 4.80 0.99
N CYS A 93 6.59 4.93 0.41
CA CYS A 93 7.37 3.81 -0.10
C CYS A 93 7.69 2.79 1.00
N THR A 94 7.99 3.27 2.21
CA THR A 94 8.26 2.40 3.36
C THR A 94 7.01 1.63 3.78
N GLU A 95 5.85 2.29 3.81
CA GLU A 95 4.57 1.64 4.16
C GLU A 95 4.11 0.63 3.11
N ALA A 96 4.38 0.93 1.84
CA ALA A 96 3.96 0.09 0.71
C ALA A 96 4.87 -1.13 0.48
N LEU A 97 5.99 -1.27 1.20
CA LEU A 97 6.84 -2.45 1.14
C LEU A 97 6.53 -3.43 2.28
N PRO A 98 6.63 -4.76 2.06
CA PRO A 98 6.41 -5.79 3.07
C PRO A 98 7.61 -5.91 4.03
N THR A 99 7.85 -4.85 4.82
CA THR A 99 8.97 -4.73 5.76
C THR A 99 8.68 -5.27 7.15
N ASP A 100 7.40 -5.42 7.49
CA ASP A 100 6.89 -5.99 8.74
C ASP A 100 5.69 -6.91 8.48
N GLU A 101 5.22 -7.60 9.50
CA GLU A 101 4.10 -8.54 9.38
C GLU A 101 2.80 -7.88 8.86
N PRO A 102 2.37 -6.70 9.37
CA PRO A 102 1.16 -6.04 8.87
C PRO A 102 1.26 -5.59 7.41
N SER A 103 2.39 -5.01 6.98
CA SER A 103 2.60 -4.58 5.59
C SER A 103 2.73 -5.80 4.66
N ARG A 104 3.36 -6.88 5.14
CA ARG A 104 3.43 -8.16 4.42
C ARG A 104 2.04 -8.75 4.17
N ALA A 105 1.17 -8.77 5.18
CA ALA A 105 -0.20 -9.25 5.05
C ALA A 105 -1.00 -8.41 4.05
N PHE A 106 -0.90 -7.09 4.13
CA PHE A 106 -1.55 -6.17 3.18
C PHE A 106 -1.09 -6.43 1.75
N HIS A 107 0.23 -6.53 1.54
CA HIS A 107 0.80 -6.74 0.21
C HIS A 107 0.42 -8.12 -0.37
N LEU A 108 0.43 -9.17 0.46
CA LEU A 108 0.02 -10.51 0.05
C LEU A 108 -1.44 -10.54 -0.42
N ILE A 109 -2.35 -10.00 0.36
CA ILE A 109 -3.78 -10.00 0.06
C ILE A 109 -4.08 -9.07 -1.12
N GLY A 110 -3.47 -7.88 -1.17
CA GLY A 110 -3.62 -6.92 -2.26
C GLY A 110 -3.14 -7.48 -3.60
N THR A 111 -1.96 -8.08 -3.66
CA THR A 111 -1.42 -8.73 -4.87
C THR A 111 -2.31 -9.87 -5.32
N SER A 112 -2.76 -10.71 -4.38
CA SER A 112 -3.66 -11.83 -4.69
C SER A 112 -5.03 -11.36 -5.20
N TYR A 113 -5.54 -10.25 -4.65
CA TYR A 113 -6.76 -9.62 -5.14
C TYR A 113 -6.58 -9.08 -6.56
N ALA A 114 -5.45 -8.40 -6.84
CA ALA A 114 -5.14 -7.91 -8.17
C ALA A 114 -5.10 -9.03 -9.22
N VAL A 115 -4.53 -10.19 -8.87
CA VAL A 115 -4.55 -11.37 -9.76
C VAL A 115 -5.97 -11.86 -10.04
N LEU A 116 -6.84 -11.90 -9.03
CA LEU A 116 -8.25 -12.26 -9.24
C LEU A 116 -8.97 -11.24 -10.10
N ALA A 117 -8.71 -9.95 -9.91
CA ALA A 117 -9.30 -8.86 -10.69
C ALA A 117 -8.91 -8.89 -12.18
N MET A 118 -7.79 -9.54 -12.56
CA MET A 118 -7.42 -9.72 -13.98
C MET A 118 -8.44 -10.54 -14.78
N THR A 119 -9.21 -11.40 -14.11
CA THR A 119 -10.17 -12.31 -14.75
C THR A 119 -11.62 -12.06 -14.32
N ASP A 120 -11.83 -11.16 -13.38
CA ASP A 120 -13.15 -10.81 -12.84
C ASP A 120 -13.42 -9.30 -12.97
N PRO A 121 -14.25 -8.85 -13.94
CA PRO A 121 -14.55 -7.44 -14.14
C PRO A 121 -15.26 -6.75 -12.96
N GLU A 122 -15.96 -7.50 -12.11
CA GLU A 122 -16.59 -6.93 -10.90
C GLU A 122 -15.53 -6.55 -9.86
N LEU A 123 -14.57 -7.44 -9.64
CA LEU A 123 -13.43 -7.18 -8.76
C LEU A 123 -12.55 -6.03 -9.28
N ALA A 124 -12.38 -5.93 -10.60
CA ALA A 124 -11.61 -4.86 -11.24
C ALA A 124 -12.19 -3.45 -11.01
N ARG A 125 -13.51 -3.34 -10.74
CA ARG A 125 -14.17 -2.06 -10.43
C ARG A 125 -14.10 -1.68 -8.96
N HIS A 126 -13.50 -2.52 -8.13
CA HIS A 126 -13.44 -2.27 -6.69
C HIS A 126 -12.63 -1.01 -6.36
N PRO A 127 -13.06 -0.19 -5.36
CA PRO A 127 -12.36 1.03 -4.94
C PRO A 127 -10.87 0.84 -4.61
N PHE A 128 -10.45 -0.34 -4.16
CA PHE A 128 -9.05 -0.67 -3.93
C PHE A 128 -8.19 -0.46 -5.18
N ILE A 129 -8.69 -0.84 -6.36
CA ILE A 129 -7.97 -0.59 -7.63
C ILE A 129 -7.97 0.92 -7.95
N ALA A 130 -9.10 1.61 -7.78
CA ALA A 130 -9.19 3.06 -8.01
C ALA A 130 -8.38 3.90 -7.00
N ASN A 131 -8.02 3.35 -5.84
CA ASN A 131 -7.19 4.05 -4.86
C ASN A 131 -5.74 4.19 -5.31
N ILE A 132 -5.26 3.37 -6.24
CA ILE A 132 -3.95 3.51 -6.89
C ILE A 132 -3.88 4.86 -7.61
N ASP A 133 -4.91 5.26 -8.35
CA ASP A 133 -4.95 6.55 -9.06
C ASP A 133 -4.89 7.74 -8.09
N ARG A 134 -5.56 7.64 -6.93
CA ARG A 134 -5.51 8.67 -5.89
C ARG A 134 -4.12 8.78 -5.27
N LEU A 135 -3.47 7.65 -5.07
CA LEU A 135 -2.10 7.59 -4.56
C LEU A 135 -1.13 8.23 -5.55
N GLU A 136 -1.18 7.85 -6.82
CA GLU A 136 -0.38 8.47 -7.89
C GLU A 136 -0.60 9.98 -7.94
N SER A 137 -1.85 10.43 -7.86
CA SER A 137 -2.18 11.87 -7.81
C SER A 137 -1.53 12.59 -6.62
N ARG A 138 -1.48 11.98 -5.44
CA ARG A 138 -0.82 12.56 -4.24
C ARG A 138 0.68 12.63 -4.41
N ILE A 139 1.31 11.60 -4.97
CA ILE A 139 2.75 11.58 -5.27
C ILE A 139 3.07 12.62 -6.33
N THR A 140 2.28 12.73 -7.40
CA THR A 140 2.42 13.75 -8.44
C THR A 140 2.40 15.16 -7.85
N GLN A 141 1.43 15.45 -6.95
CA GLN A 141 1.36 16.75 -6.27
C GLN A 141 2.58 17.02 -5.39
N ALA A 142 3.11 16.00 -4.70
CA ALA A 142 4.34 16.13 -3.91
C ALA A 142 5.55 16.42 -4.79
N LEU A 143 5.72 15.71 -5.90
CA LEU A 143 6.80 15.93 -6.86
C LEU A 143 6.70 17.32 -7.51
N SER A 144 5.50 17.76 -7.89
CA SER A 144 5.27 19.11 -8.43
C SER A 144 5.61 20.22 -7.42
N ARG A 145 5.33 20.01 -6.14
CA ARG A 145 5.77 20.95 -5.07
C ARG A 145 7.28 20.98 -4.96
N ALA A 146 7.95 19.82 -5.02
CA ALA A 146 9.42 19.73 -4.97
C ALA A 146 10.06 20.40 -6.21
N GLN A 147 9.43 20.34 -7.37
CA GLN A 147 9.87 21.12 -8.56
C GLN A 147 9.74 22.61 -8.33
N ALA A 148 8.61 23.07 -7.81
CA ALA A 148 8.36 24.47 -7.54
C ALA A 148 9.32 25.07 -6.49
N SER A 149 9.81 24.24 -5.53
CA SER A 149 10.81 24.62 -4.53
C SER A 149 12.27 24.46 -5.03
N GLY A 150 12.47 23.91 -6.24
CA GLY A 150 13.82 23.65 -6.78
C GLY A 150 14.51 22.41 -6.22
N GLU A 151 13.80 21.54 -5.54
CA GLU A 151 14.34 20.26 -5.02
C GLU A 151 14.43 19.17 -6.10
N LEU A 152 13.69 19.33 -7.21
CA LEU A 152 13.70 18.47 -8.38
C LEU A 152 13.98 19.24 -9.65
N ALA A 153 14.52 18.57 -10.67
CA ALA A 153 14.73 19.16 -11.98
C ALA A 153 13.39 19.62 -12.61
N ALA A 154 13.39 20.79 -13.24
CA ALA A 154 12.17 21.39 -13.80
C ALA A 154 11.61 20.62 -15.01
N ASP A 155 12.43 19.83 -15.69
CA ASP A 155 12.11 19.00 -16.85
C ASP A 155 11.65 17.58 -16.50
N LEU A 156 11.65 17.20 -15.22
CA LEU A 156 11.14 15.90 -14.78
C LEU A 156 9.61 15.86 -14.94
N ASP A 157 9.09 14.83 -15.61
CA ASP A 157 7.64 14.58 -15.66
C ASP A 157 7.16 13.99 -14.33
N ALA A 158 6.57 14.84 -13.50
CA ALA A 158 6.08 14.46 -12.17
C ALA A 158 4.99 13.37 -12.20
N THR A 159 4.19 13.29 -13.26
CA THR A 159 3.14 12.28 -13.41
C THR A 159 3.76 10.93 -13.76
N ALA A 160 4.63 10.91 -14.76
CA ALA A 160 5.34 9.68 -15.14
C ALA A 160 6.20 9.14 -14.00
N GLU A 161 6.83 10.03 -13.22
CA GLU A 161 7.66 9.65 -12.08
C GLU A 161 6.81 9.10 -10.92
N ALA A 162 5.63 9.65 -10.66
CA ALA A 162 4.70 9.11 -9.67
C ALA A 162 4.26 7.69 -10.02
N THR A 163 3.86 7.46 -11.28
CA THR A 163 3.52 6.12 -11.78
C THR A 163 4.71 5.16 -11.66
N ARG A 164 5.92 5.63 -12.02
CA ARG A 164 7.15 4.82 -11.90
C ARG A 164 7.44 4.41 -10.46
N LEU A 165 7.29 5.30 -9.50
CA LEU A 165 7.47 5.02 -8.07
C LEU A 165 6.46 3.98 -7.56
N VAL A 166 5.20 4.10 -7.92
CA VAL A 166 4.15 3.15 -7.55
C VAL A 166 4.45 1.76 -8.15
N MET A 167 4.79 1.69 -9.44
CA MET A 167 5.10 0.42 -10.11
C MET A 167 6.39 -0.22 -9.56
N LEU A 168 7.42 0.58 -9.27
CA LEU A 168 8.66 0.11 -8.65
C LEU A 168 8.38 -0.49 -7.26
N THR A 169 7.58 0.18 -6.46
CA THR A 169 7.21 -0.29 -5.12
C THR A 169 6.42 -1.59 -5.17
N HIS A 170 5.46 -1.72 -6.08
CA HIS A 170 4.72 -2.97 -6.30
C HIS A 170 5.63 -4.12 -6.74
N GLY A 171 6.53 -3.87 -7.69
CA GLY A 171 7.48 -4.88 -8.17
C GLY A 171 8.44 -5.34 -7.07
N LEU A 172 9.01 -4.41 -6.32
CA LEU A 172 9.87 -4.71 -5.19
C LEU A 172 9.14 -5.46 -4.08
N GLY A 173 7.92 -5.03 -3.74
CA GLY A 173 7.11 -5.70 -2.74
C GLY A 173 6.78 -7.14 -3.12
N THR A 174 6.40 -7.41 -4.36
CA THR A 174 6.19 -8.77 -4.87
C THR A 174 7.48 -9.59 -4.79
N SER A 175 8.62 -9.01 -5.17
CA SER A 175 9.93 -9.66 -5.10
C SER A 175 10.32 -10.05 -3.66
N VAL A 176 10.00 -9.21 -2.68
CA VAL A 176 10.20 -9.52 -1.26
C VAL A 176 9.26 -10.64 -0.80
N LEU A 177 7.99 -10.61 -1.20
CA LEU A 177 7.03 -11.66 -0.83
C LEU A 177 7.45 -13.06 -1.28
N ILE A 178 8.01 -13.18 -2.50
CA ILE A 178 8.47 -14.45 -3.05
C ILE A 178 9.91 -14.83 -2.63
N GLY A 179 10.54 -14.03 -1.76
CA GLY A 179 11.88 -14.30 -1.23
C GLY A 179 13.03 -14.03 -2.21
N GLN A 180 12.77 -13.32 -3.32
CA GLN A 180 13.78 -12.98 -4.31
C GLN A 180 14.73 -11.88 -3.82
N HIS A 181 14.22 -10.91 -3.06
CA HIS A 181 14.99 -9.87 -2.39
C HIS A 181 14.61 -9.74 -0.91
N SER A 182 15.53 -9.23 -0.10
CA SER A 182 15.23 -8.86 1.27
C SER A 182 14.47 -7.52 1.34
N PRO A 183 13.74 -7.24 2.44
CA PRO A 183 13.15 -5.92 2.69
C PRO A 183 14.20 -4.79 2.62
N ASP A 184 15.39 -5.00 3.19
CA ASP A 184 16.47 -4.02 3.18
C ASP A 184 16.97 -3.73 1.76
N THR A 185 17.07 -4.74 0.90
CA THR A 185 17.42 -4.55 -0.52
C THR A 185 16.36 -3.72 -1.24
N ALA A 186 15.08 -4.00 -1.01
CA ALA A 186 13.99 -3.24 -1.61
C ALA A 186 13.99 -1.76 -1.17
N LEU A 187 14.20 -1.50 0.13
CA LEU A 187 14.37 -0.14 0.67
C LEU A 187 15.59 0.57 0.08
N ALA A 188 16.72 -0.13 -0.06
CA ALA A 188 17.93 0.44 -0.65
C ALA A 188 17.72 0.84 -2.13
N VAL A 189 17.02 0.03 -2.91
CA VAL A 189 16.68 0.34 -4.32
C VAL A 189 15.79 1.57 -4.41
N LEU A 190 14.75 1.67 -3.56
CA LEU A 190 13.90 2.86 -3.51
C LEU A 190 14.68 4.10 -3.08
N GLY A 191 15.50 4.00 -2.03
CA GLY A 191 16.35 5.10 -1.58
C GLY A 191 17.35 5.56 -2.64
N TYR A 192 17.94 4.62 -3.38
CA TYR A 192 18.80 4.94 -4.53
C TYR A 192 18.03 5.74 -5.58
N HIS A 193 16.83 5.29 -5.96
CA HIS A 193 15.99 5.98 -6.94
C HIS A 193 15.59 7.38 -6.46
N LEU A 194 15.11 7.52 -5.23
CA LEU A 194 14.76 8.83 -4.66
C LEU A 194 15.97 9.77 -4.62
N ASN A 195 17.15 9.25 -4.27
CA ASN A 195 18.38 10.04 -4.32
C ASN A 195 18.73 10.53 -5.73
N GLN A 196 18.38 9.80 -6.78
CA GLN A 196 18.61 10.24 -8.16
C GLN A 196 17.68 11.40 -8.53
N ILE A 197 16.38 11.28 -8.25
CA ILE A 197 15.41 12.31 -8.62
C ILE A 197 15.53 13.60 -7.79
N PHE A 198 15.92 13.50 -6.50
CA PHE A 198 16.10 14.64 -5.60
C PHE A 198 17.52 15.23 -5.61
N ARG A 199 18.46 14.70 -6.40
CA ARG A 199 19.83 15.24 -6.56
C ARG A 199 19.98 16.18 -7.75
N ALA A 200 19.01 16.27 -8.64
CA ALA A 200 19.15 16.95 -9.93
C ALA A 200 19.34 18.49 -9.84
N THR A 201 19.42 19.08 -8.64
CA THR A 201 19.51 20.52 -8.45
C THR A 201 20.84 21.03 -7.89
N ALA A 202 21.82 20.19 -7.61
CA ALA A 202 23.06 20.61 -6.99
C ALA A 202 24.23 20.68 -7.98
N GLU A 203 24.14 21.45 -9.08
CA GLU A 203 25.27 22.15 -9.69
C GLU A 203 24.80 23.23 -10.66
N PRO A 204 24.91 24.53 -10.34
CA PRO A 204 25.11 25.51 -11.37
C PRO A 204 26.54 25.35 -11.86
N ASN A 205 26.67 24.98 -13.12
CA ASN A 205 27.94 24.93 -13.87
C ASN A 205 28.71 26.25 -13.70
N SER A 206 29.63 26.32 -12.77
CA SER A 206 30.58 27.42 -12.67
C SER A 206 31.66 27.22 -13.72
N THR A 207 31.30 27.44 -14.98
CA THR A 207 32.29 27.78 -16.01
C THR A 207 32.75 29.23 -15.74
N SER A 208 33.83 29.39 -14.99
CA SER A 208 34.65 30.58 -15.01
C SER A 208 35.31 30.68 -16.39
N PRO A 209 35.16 31.79 -17.12
CA PRO A 209 36.06 32.10 -18.24
C PRO A 209 37.37 32.66 -17.66
N GLY A 210 38.46 31.94 -17.90
CA GLY A 210 39.81 32.45 -17.81
C GLY A 210 40.21 33.18 -19.10
#